data_755d4a7538149b08e86178f200692a28
#
_entry.id   755d4a7538149b08e86178f200692a28
#
_cell.length_a   1.000
_cell.length_b   1.000
_cell.length_c   1.000
_cell.angle_alpha   90.00
_cell.angle_beta   90.00
_cell.angle_gamma   90.00
#
_symmetry.space_group_name_H-M   'P 1'
#
loop_
_entity.id
_entity.type
_entity.pdbx_description
1 polymer ?
#
loop_
_entity_poly.entity_id
_entity_poly.type
_entity_poly.pdbx_seq_one_letter_code
_entity_poly.pdbx_strand_id
1 'polypeptide(L)'
;MGCKGYLRTLAVSGSALALSSALAQAADMPGYPLPPPQPQFRTSFIDANSGWYLRGDLGAHWGLIGGAESASPPNPTDNSLGSGMTASLGAGIKSSWLRTDVTIDYASPVKYQGTVAAAGDTTAKIQATTALFNGYIDLGTWYRFTPYIGGGAGVAYARVSDYVGTAAPPVAGEAAKNRWNFAWAGMAGVAAPIAHNMLIDVGYRYLNIGNLSTGSDAFAATTFKNVAAHELRVGLRWSFDDLRYTR
;
A
#
# COMPACT_ATOMS: atom_id res chain seq x y z
N MET A 1 7.74 -66.35 -59.06
CA MET A 1 7.97 -66.84 -57.70
C MET A 1 7.07 -65.96 -56.80
N GLY A 2 6.02 -66.57 -56.33
CA GLY A 2 4.93 -66.06 -55.62
C GLY A 2 5.12 -65.99 -54.13
N CYS A 3 4.41 -65.10 -53.49
CA CYS A 3 4.05 -65.27 -52.12
C CYS A 3 2.66 -64.65 -51.88
N LYS A 4 1.74 -65.45 -51.51
CA LYS A 4 0.34 -65.19 -51.21
C LYS A 4 0.22 -64.52 -49.82
N GLY A 5 -0.46 -63.36 -49.74
CA GLY A 5 -0.88 -62.72 -48.52
C GLY A 5 -2.30 -63.15 -48.11
N TYR A 6 -2.51 -63.61 -46.90
CA TYR A 6 -3.79 -64.00 -46.34
C TYR A 6 -4.55 -62.81 -45.77
N LEU A 7 -5.74 -62.56 -46.31
CA LEU A 7 -6.78 -61.74 -45.63
C LEU A 7 -7.35 -62.54 -44.44
N ARG A 8 -7.32 -61.96 -43.26
CA ARG A 8 -8.12 -62.41 -42.12
C ARG A 8 -9.24 -61.41 -41.88
N THR A 9 -10.42 -61.85 -42.23
CA THR A 9 -11.67 -61.22 -41.85
C THR A 9 -11.96 -61.45 -40.37
N LEU A 10 -12.07 -60.38 -39.59
CA LEU A 10 -12.58 -60.39 -38.23
C LEU A 10 -14.08 -60.14 -38.24
N ALA A 11 -14.86 -61.14 -37.87
CA ALA A 11 -16.27 -61.03 -37.65
C ALA A 11 -16.54 -60.30 -36.32
N VAL A 12 -17.27 -59.21 -36.38
CA VAL A 12 -17.78 -58.50 -35.19
C VAL A 12 -19.13 -59.05 -34.85
N SER A 13 -19.20 -59.82 -33.79
CA SER A 13 -20.44 -60.31 -33.22
C SER A 13 -21.10 -59.21 -32.38
N GLY A 14 -22.22 -58.71 -32.87
CA GLY A 14 -23.07 -57.76 -32.16
C GLY A 14 -23.81 -58.44 -31.02
N SER A 15 -23.52 -58.06 -29.79
CA SER A 15 -24.32 -58.42 -28.62
C SER A 15 -25.40 -57.35 -28.40
N ALA A 16 -26.65 -57.66 -28.66
CA ALA A 16 -27.79 -56.84 -28.31
C ALA A 16 -28.01 -56.85 -26.80
N LEU A 17 -27.71 -55.76 -26.10
CA LEU A 17 -28.13 -55.52 -24.71
C LEU A 17 -29.61 -55.11 -24.69
N ALA A 18 -30.45 -56.01 -24.17
CA ALA A 18 -31.84 -55.68 -23.83
C ALA A 18 -31.84 -54.74 -22.59
N LEU A 19 -32.24 -53.49 -22.76
CA LEU A 19 -32.55 -52.60 -21.65
C LEU A 19 -33.89 -53.03 -21.02
N SER A 20 -33.82 -53.68 -19.88
CA SER A 20 -34.95 -53.84 -18.98
C SER A 20 -35.20 -52.50 -18.24
N SER A 21 -36.30 -51.84 -18.59
CA SER A 21 -36.82 -50.68 -17.87
C SER A 21 -37.38 -51.13 -16.52
N ALA A 22 -36.56 -51.00 -15.47
CA ALA A 22 -37.05 -51.07 -14.10
C ALA A 22 -37.78 -49.75 -13.79
N LEU A 23 -39.09 -49.85 -13.66
CA LEU A 23 -39.93 -48.77 -13.09
C LEU A 23 -39.52 -48.64 -11.62
N ALA A 24 -38.69 -47.64 -11.30
CA ALA A 24 -38.44 -47.22 -9.94
C ALA A 24 -39.71 -46.56 -9.41
N GLN A 25 -40.48 -47.26 -8.58
CA GLN A 25 -41.53 -46.62 -7.77
C GLN A 25 -40.79 -45.71 -6.76
N ALA A 26 -41.03 -44.43 -6.90
CA ALA A 26 -40.66 -43.45 -5.89
C ALA A 26 -41.50 -43.75 -4.65
N ALA A 27 -40.94 -44.37 -3.65
CA ALA A 27 -41.54 -44.44 -2.32
C ALA A 27 -41.63 -43.07 -1.76
N ASP A 28 -42.84 -42.59 -1.43
CA ASP A 28 -43.10 -41.39 -0.64
C ASP A 28 -42.32 -41.54 0.70
N MET A 29 -41.12 -40.98 0.76
CA MET A 29 -40.48 -40.75 2.02
C MET A 29 -41.14 -39.58 2.73
N PRO A 30 -41.57 -39.73 3.99
CA PRO A 30 -42.07 -38.59 4.76
C PRO A 30 -41.00 -37.51 4.76
N GLY A 31 -41.39 -36.32 4.30
CA GLY A 31 -40.48 -35.20 4.11
C GLY A 31 -39.75 -34.84 5.40
N TYR A 32 -38.48 -35.23 5.46
CA TYR A 32 -37.60 -34.66 6.46
C TYR A 32 -37.52 -33.16 6.20
N PRO A 33 -37.75 -32.27 7.21
CA PRO A 33 -37.57 -30.87 7.04
C PRO A 33 -36.13 -30.64 6.52
N LEU A 34 -36.05 -29.99 5.38
CA LEU A 34 -34.76 -29.61 4.82
C LEU A 34 -33.97 -28.83 5.89
N PRO A 35 -32.72 -29.15 6.13
CA PRO A 35 -31.93 -28.36 7.06
C PRO A 35 -31.96 -26.89 6.63
N PRO A 36 -32.06 -25.95 7.61
CA PRO A 36 -32.09 -24.54 7.26
C PRO A 36 -30.91 -24.22 6.35
N PRO A 37 -31.11 -23.34 5.33
CA PRO A 37 -30.06 -23.00 4.42
C PRO A 37 -28.86 -22.48 5.23
N GLN A 38 -27.75 -23.19 5.13
CA GLN A 38 -26.50 -22.80 5.78
C GLN A 38 -26.19 -21.36 5.32
N PRO A 39 -25.84 -20.44 6.20
CA PRO A 39 -25.40 -19.13 5.78
C PRO A 39 -24.20 -19.29 4.85
N GLN A 40 -24.46 -19.21 3.57
CA GLN A 40 -23.37 -19.15 2.59
C GLN A 40 -22.67 -17.81 2.83
N PHE A 41 -21.55 -17.84 3.50
CA PHE A 41 -20.60 -16.75 3.46
C PHE A 41 -20.12 -16.64 2.01
N ARG A 42 -20.91 -15.93 1.18
CA ARG A 42 -20.43 -15.53 -0.13
C ARG A 42 -19.31 -14.54 0.15
N THR A 43 -18.07 -15.02 0.19
CA THR A 43 -16.93 -14.19 -0.13
C THR A 43 -17.12 -13.79 -1.59
N SER A 44 -17.93 -12.78 -1.85
CA SER A 44 -17.94 -12.12 -3.13
C SER A 44 -16.59 -11.43 -3.22
N PHE A 45 -15.60 -12.12 -3.81
CA PHE A 45 -14.49 -11.39 -4.35
C PHE A 45 -15.12 -10.34 -5.24
N ILE A 46 -14.88 -9.06 -4.97
CA ILE A 46 -15.18 -8.05 -5.96
C ILE A 46 -14.24 -8.41 -7.11
N ASP A 47 -14.76 -9.10 -8.12
CA ASP A 47 -14.17 -9.11 -9.44
C ASP A 47 -14.33 -7.68 -9.98
N ALA A 48 -13.60 -6.77 -9.34
CA ALA A 48 -13.34 -5.48 -9.93
C ALA A 48 -12.47 -5.81 -11.13
N ASN A 49 -13.05 -5.69 -12.30
CA ASN A 49 -12.36 -5.80 -13.57
C ASN A 49 -10.96 -5.21 -13.44
N SER A 50 -9.98 -5.93 -13.97
CA SER A 50 -8.65 -5.41 -14.16
C SER A 50 -8.76 -4.11 -14.95
N GLY A 51 -8.46 -3.00 -14.31
CA GLY A 51 -8.65 -1.69 -14.92
C GLY A 51 -7.74 -0.65 -14.30
N TRP A 52 -7.61 0.46 -15.01
CA TRP A 52 -6.88 1.63 -14.55
C TRP A 52 -7.68 2.41 -13.52
N TYR A 53 -7.00 3.00 -12.58
CA TYR A 53 -7.61 3.92 -11.62
C TYR A 53 -6.71 5.13 -11.34
N LEU A 54 -7.34 6.22 -10.96
CA LEU A 54 -6.69 7.37 -10.33
C LEU A 54 -7.00 7.36 -8.84
N ARG A 55 -6.09 7.88 -8.05
CA ARG A 55 -6.29 8.09 -6.61
C ARG A 55 -5.81 9.47 -6.17
N GLY A 56 -6.46 10.01 -5.17
CA GLY A 56 -6.01 11.18 -4.45
C GLY A 56 -6.20 10.96 -2.96
N ASP A 57 -5.19 11.26 -2.14
CA ASP A 57 -5.25 11.05 -0.70
C ASP A 57 -4.88 12.32 0.05
N LEU A 58 -5.52 12.52 1.18
CA LEU A 58 -5.15 13.50 2.20
C LEU A 58 -4.87 12.76 3.49
N GLY A 59 -3.91 13.26 4.27
CA GLY A 59 -3.55 12.60 5.52
C GLY A 59 -2.91 13.54 6.52
N ALA A 60 -2.82 13.03 7.76
CA ALA A 60 -2.01 13.59 8.81
C ALA A 60 -0.81 12.69 9.06
N HIS A 61 0.36 13.28 9.31
CA HIS A 61 1.56 12.53 9.62
C HIS A 61 2.22 12.99 10.91
N TRP A 62 2.86 12.06 11.60
CA TRP A 62 3.69 12.28 12.77
C TRP A 62 5.09 11.79 12.46
N GLY A 63 6.05 12.71 12.53
CA GLY A 63 7.43 12.40 12.26
C GLY A 63 8.10 11.59 13.36
N LEU A 64 8.98 10.68 12.95
CA LEU A 64 9.87 9.91 13.80
C LEU A 64 11.31 10.16 13.38
N ILE A 65 12.20 10.20 14.37
CA ILE A 65 13.64 10.31 14.14
C ILE A 65 14.37 9.31 15.03
N GLY A 66 15.24 8.52 14.47
CA GLY A 66 16.05 7.53 15.21
C GLY A 66 17.22 8.14 15.97
N GLY A 67 17.55 9.40 15.68
CA GLY A 67 18.62 10.15 16.33
C GLY A 67 19.21 11.22 15.42
N ALA A 68 19.97 12.12 16.02
CA ALA A 68 20.76 13.12 15.30
C ALA A 68 22.23 13.01 15.73
N GLU A 69 23.12 12.98 14.76
CA GLU A 69 24.58 12.97 15.00
C GLU A 69 25.19 14.22 14.38
N SER A 70 25.95 14.94 15.19
CA SER A 70 26.73 16.08 14.72
C SER A 70 28.16 15.65 14.40
N ALA A 71 28.72 16.17 13.33
CA ALA A 71 30.14 15.96 13.01
C ALA A 71 31.09 16.54 14.06
N SER A 72 30.62 17.49 14.88
CA SER A 72 31.33 18.00 16.06
C SER A 72 30.51 17.73 17.32
N PRO A 73 31.02 16.95 18.29
CA PRO A 73 30.34 16.71 19.56
C PRO A 73 30.11 18.00 20.36
N PRO A 74 29.05 18.06 21.21
CA PRO A 74 28.12 16.99 21.56
C PRO A 74 26.99 16.79 20.57
N ASN A 75 26.48 15.53 20.46
CA ASN A 75 25.32 15.21 19.64
C ASN A 75 24.05 15.83 20.24
N PRO A 76 23.06 16.20 19.39
CA PRO A 76 21.75 16.61 19.88
C PRO A 76 21.05 15.49 20.64
N THR A 77 20.45 15.85 21.77
CA THR A 77 19.57 14.99 22.57
C THR A 77 18.12 15.47 22.45
N ASP A 78 17.17 14.73 23.00
CA ASP A 78 15.74 15.08 23.02
C ASP A 78 15.17 15.40 21.62
N ASN A 79 15.60 14.60 20.64
CA ASN A 79 15.21 14.81 19.26
C ASN A 79 13.72 14.53 19.05
N SER A 80 12.98 15.49 18.54
CA SER A 80 11.58 15.35 18.20
C SER A 80 11.25 15.92 16.81
N LEU A 81 10.33 15.27 16.13
CA LEU A 81 9.75 15.74 14.88
C LEU A 81 8.26 16.03 15.10
N GLY A 82 7.82 17.18 14.62
CA GLY A 82 6.43 17.59 14.70
C GLY A 82 5.50 16.78 13.81
N SER A 83 4.24 17.17 13.82
CA SER A 83 3.19 16.64 12.96
C SER A 83 2.87 17.60 11.82
N GLY A 84 2.27 17.07 10.76
CA GLY A 84 1.89 17.83 9.59
C GLY A 84 0.81 17.13 8.76
N MET A 85 0.55 17.67 7.58
CA MET A 85 -0.42 17.12 6.64
C MET A 85 0.29 16.57 5.40
N THR A 86 -0.30 15.55 4.79
CA THR A 86 0.14 15.01 3.50
C THR A 86 -0.97 15.11 2.48
N ALA A 87 -0.57 15.32 1.23
CA ALA A 87 -1.45 15.20 0.08
C ALA A 87 -0.76 14.35 -0.97
N SER A 88 -1.50 13.47 -1.65
CA SER A 88 -0.94 12.66 -2.72
C SER A 88 -1.89 12.47 -3.88
N LEU A 89 -1.28 12.24 -5.03
CA LEU A 89 -1.94 11.84 -6.27
C LEU A 89 -1.25 10.61 -6.82
N GLY A 90 -2.01 9.73 -7.46
CA GLY A 90 -1.46 8.53 -8.06
C GLY A 90 -2.34 7.95 -9.14
N ALA A 91 -1.74 7.07 -9.93
CA ALA A 91 -2.40 6.29 -10.95
C ALA A 91 -1.93 4.84 -10.85
N GLY A 92 -2.83 3.90 -11.10
CA GLY A 92 -2.51 2.49 -10.97
C GLY A 92 -3.42 1.58 -11.76
N ILE A 93 -3.13 0.30 -11.62
CA ILE A 93 -3.90 -0.78 -12.22
C ILE A 93 -4.30 -1.77 -11.13
N LYS A 94 -5.49 -2.32 -11.26
CA LYS A 94 -6.00 -3.39 -10.44
C LYS A 94 -6.22 -4.63 -11.28
N SER A 95 -5.80 -5.79 -10.76
CA SER A 95 -6.07 -7.09 -11.34
C SER A 95 -6.52 -8.03 -10.22
N SER A 96 -7.82 -8.30 -10.15
CA SER A 96 -8.42 -9.14 -9.11
C SER A 96 -8.03 -8.72 -7.69
N TRP A 97 -7.21 -9.51 -6.99
CA TRP A 97 -6.74 -9.27 -5.63
C TRP A 97 -5.47 -8.40 -5.54
N LEU A 98 -4.78 -8.18 -6.68
CA LEU A 98 -3.53 -7.42 -6.74
C LEU A 98 -3.78 -6.02 -7.30
N ARG A 99 -3.20 -5.02 -6.66
CA ARG A 99 -3.17 -3.62 -7.15
C ARG A 99 -1.75 -3.12 -7.16
N THR A 100 -1.43 -2.31 -8.16
CA THR A 100 -0.17 -1.57 -8.20
C THR A 100 -0.44 -0.13 -8.61
N ASP A 101 0.27 0.81 -8.01
CA ASP A 101 0.20 2.22 -8.40
C ASP A 101 1.54 2.94 -8.26
N VAL A 102 1.61 4.09 -8.88
CA VAL A 102 2.66 5.08 -8.66
C VAL A 102 2.00 6.29 -8.01
N THR A 103 2.56 6.75 -6.89
CA THR A 103 2.08 7.94 -6.18
C THR A 103 3.17 8.98 -6.08
N ILE A 104 2.76 10.25 -6.14
CA ILE A 104 3.58 11.40 -5.76
C ILE A 104 2.92 11.98 -4.52
N ASP A 105 3.69 12.09 -3.45
CA ASP A 105 3.22 12.54 -2.15
C ASP A 105 3.98 13.81 -1.74
N TYR A 106 3.25 14.80 -1.26
CA TYR A 106 3.78 16.01 -0.67
C TYR A 106 3.48 16.02 0.82
N ALA A 107 4.51 16.16 1.65
CA ALA A 107 4.40 16.35 3.08
C ALA A 107 4.67 17.82 3.44
N SER A 108 3.77 18.42 4.21
CA SER A 108 3.97 19.78 4.72
C SER A 108 5.22 19.87 5.60
N PRO A 109 5.89 21.03 5.66
CA PRO A 109 7.05 21.20 6.51
C PRO A 109 6.73 20.94 7.99
N VAL A 110 7.57 20.13 8.64
CA VAL A 110 7.50 19.84 10.08
C VAL A 110 8.69 20.46 10.81
N LYS A 111 8.46 20.89 12.05
CA LYS A 111 9.54 21.37 12.90
C LYS A 111 10.30 20.21 13.51
N TYR A 112 11.61 20.25 13.38
CA TYR A 112 12.53 19.48 14.19
C TYR A 112 12.92 20.32 15.41
N GLN A 113 13.01 19.69 16.57
CA GLN A 113 13.53 20.26 17.81
C GLN A 113 14.52 19.29 18.42
N GLY A 114 15.66 19.80 18.88
CA GLY A 114 16.67 19.04 19.58
C GLY A 114 17.45 19.97 20.51
N THR A 115 18.03 19.41 21.57
CA THR A 115 18.82 20.15 22.55
C THR A 115 20.29 19.72 22.47
N VAL A 116 21.20 20.66 22.36
CA VAL A 116 22.66 20.41 22.39
C VAL A 116 23.20 20.93 23.70
N ALA A 117 23.83 20.06 24.51
CA ALA A 117 24.28 20.32 25.91
C ALA A 117 25.21 21.49 25.98
N ALA A 118 25.70 22.25 25.26
CA ALA A 118 26.48 23.48 25.38
C ALA A 118 26.04 24.60 24.42
N ALA A 119 25.10 24.28 23.54
CA ALA A 119 24.68 25.13 22.46
C ALA A 119 23.20 25.52 22.51
N GLY A 120 22.46 25.01 23.51
CA GLY A 120 21.02 25.28 23.66
C GLY A 120 20.14 24.54 22.67
N ASP A 121 18.93 25.04 22.47
CA ASP A 121 17.94 24.43 21.60
C ASP A 121 18.26 24.66 20.12
N THR A 122 18.09 23.62 19.34
CA THR A 122 18.22 23.68 17.87
C THR A 122 16.89 23.38 17.22
N THR A 123 16.57 24.15 16.20
CA THR A 123 15.34 23.96 15.41
C THR A 123 15.65 23.91 13.92
N ALA A 124 14.89 23.13 13.19
CA ALA A 124 14.94 23.08 11.75
C ALA A 124 13.56 22.80 11.16
N LYS A 125 13.36 23.08 9.88
CA LYS A 125 12.17 22.66 9.14
C LYS A 125 12.55 21.57 8.16
N ILE A 126 11.83 20.47 8.21
CA ILE A 126 12.01 19.33 7.29
C ILE A 126 10.75 19.20 6.44
N GLN A 127 10.95 19.20 5.13
CA GLN A 127 9.92 19.00 4.13
C GLN A 127 10.33 17.83 3.24
N ALA A 128 9.37 17.00 2.83
CA ALA A 128 9.63 15.88 1.93
C ALA A 128 8.57 15.80 0.83
N THR A 129 9.04 15.44 -0.36
CA THR A 129 8.20 14.99 -1.47
C THR A 129 8.67 13.60 -1.86
N THR A 130 7.76 12.64 -1.98
CA THR A 130 8.13 11.27 -2.33
C THR A 130 7.46 10.83 -3.62
N ALA A 131 8.14 9.99 -4.38
CA ALA A 131 7.58 9.26 -5.51
C ALA A 131 7.78 7.77 -5.24
N LEU A 132 6.66 7.03 -5.11
CA LEU A 132 6.68 5.62 -4.73
C LEU A 132 5.95 4.78 -5.77
N PHE A 133 6.53 3.61 -6.07
CA PHE A 133 5.82 2.51 -6.69
C PHE A 133 5.30 1.60 -5.57
N ASN A 134 3.99 1.36 -5.56
CA ASN A 134 3.31 0.62 -4.51
C ASN A 134 2.66 -0.65 -5.07
N GLY A 135 2.62 -1.69 -4.24
CA GLY A 135 1.87 -2.91 -4.47
C GLY A 135 0.95 -3.19 -3.28
N TYR A 136 -0.28 -3.66 -3.56
CA TYR A 136 -1.27 -3.97 -2.53
C TYR A 136 -1.92 -5.31 -2.80
N ILE A 137 -2.24 -6.01 -1.73
CA ILE A 137 -3.02 -7.24 -1.72
C ILE A 137 -4.36 -6.95 -1.05
N ASP A 138 -5.45 -7.09 -1.81
CA ASP A 138 -6.81 -7.01 -1.28
C ASP A 138 -7.16 -8.35 -0.65
N LEU A 139 -7.54 -8.34 0.65
CA LEU A 139 -7.75 -9.55 1.46
C LEU A 139 -9.16 -10.14 1.33
N GLY A 140 -9.93 -9.68 0.38
CA GLY A 140 -11.33 -10.06 0.17
C GLY A 140 -12.29 -8.97 0.67
N THR A 141 -13.57 -9.09 0.27
CA THR A 141 -14.58 -8.08 0.61
C THR A 141 -15.62 -8.68 1.53
N TRP A 142 -15.85 -8.03 2.69
CA TRP A 142 -16.87 -8.38 3.66
C TRP A 142 -17.79 -7.19 3.88
N TYR A 143 -19.10 -7.36 3.66
CA TYR A 143 -20.10 -6.31 3.86
C TYR A 143 -19.76 -4.97 3.19
N ARG A 144 -19.20 -4.98 1.96
CA ARG A 144 -18.71 -3.82 1.20
C ARG A 144 -17.34 -3.25 1.63
N PHE A 145 -16.71 -3.77 2.66
CA PHE A 145 -15.39 -3.35 3.08
C PHE A 145 -14.32 -4.31 2.54
N THR A 146 -13.31 -3.77 1.92
CA THR A 146 -12.16 -4.52 1.38
C THR A 146 -10.90 -4.13 2.14
N PRO A 147 -10.50 -4.89 3.17
CA PRO A 147 -9.21 -4.70 3.80
C PRO A 147 -8.08 -4.99 2.82
N TYR A 148 -6.97 -4.28 2.99
CA TYR A 148 -5.77 -4.50 2.19
C TYR A 148 -4.51 -4.28 3.01
N ILE A 149 -3.43 -4.91 2.56
CA ILE A 149 -2.06 -4.64 3.00
C ILE A 149 -1.23 -4.29 1.78
N GLY A 150 -0.18 -3.52 1.98
CA GLY A 150 0.66 -3.11 0.86
C GLY A 150 2.06 -2.68 1.28
N GLY A 151 2.91 -2.55 0.30
CA GLY A 151 4.24 -2.00 0.45
C GLY A 151 4.63 -1.17 -0.76
N GLY A 152 5.55 -0.24 -0.57
CA GLY A 152 6.03 0.60 -1.64
C GLY A 152 7.51 0.90 -1.50
N ALA A 153 8.14 1.21 -2.62
CA ALA A 153 9.53 1.64 -2.68
C ALA A 153 9.71 2.72 -3.75
N GLY A 154 10.66 3.61 -3.54
CA GLY A 154 10.92 4.70 -4.47
C GLY A 154 11.93 5.69 -3.95
N VAL A 155 11.69 6.95 -4.23
CA VAL A 155 12.60 8.04 -3.90
C VAL A 155 11.92 9.14 -3.09
N ALA A 156 12.65 9.74 -2.18
CA ALA A 156 12.27 10.91 -1.42
C ALA A 156 13.19 12.08 -1.77
N TYR A 157 12.61 13.22 -2.09
CA TYR A 157 13.30 14.49 -2.18
C TYR A 157 13.02 15.27 -0.91
N ALA A 158 14.00 15.33 -0.03
CA ALA A 158 13.88 16.01 1.25
C ALA A 158 14.66 17.32 1.25
N ARG A 159 14.06 18.33 1.87
CA ARG A 159 14.64 19.66 2.07
C ARG A 159 14.68 19.98 3.55
N VAL A 160 15.85 20.31 4.05
CA VAL A 160 16.05 20.86 5.41
C VAL A 160 16.32 22.35 5.27
N SER A 161 15.54 23.16 5.97
CA SER A 161 15.66 24.63 5.96
C SER A 161 15.51 25.21 7.36
N ASP A 162 15.82 26.52 7.50
CA ASP A 162 15.64 27.28 8.72
C ASP A 162 16.31 26.65 9.96
N TYR A 163 17.51 26.13 9.79
CA TYR A 163 18.32 25.64 10.92
C TYR A 163 18.76 26.82 11.79
N VAL A 164 18.34 26.83 13.04
CA VAL A 164 18.68 27.85 14.02
C VAL A 164 19.12 27.18 15.30
N GLY A 165 20.32 27.54 15.78
CA GLY A 165 20.82 27.17 17.11
C GLY A 165 20.78 28.40 18.03
N THR A 166 20.37 28.21 19.29
CA THR A 166 20.29 29.29 20.28
C THR A 166 21.60 29.59 21.01
N ALA A 167 22.69 28.89 20.63
CA ALA A 167 24.03 29.19 21.15
C ALA A 167 24.42 30.65 20.91
N ALA A 168 25.17 31.23 21.81
CA ALA A 168 25.72 32.61 21.64
C ALA A 168 27.14 32.54 21.03
N PRO A 169 27.42 33.11 19.86
CA PRO A 169 26.45 33.83 19.01
C PRO A 169 25.49 32.89 18.28
N PRO A 170 24.22 33.30 18.09
CA PRO A 170 23.25 32.45 17.38
C PRO A 170 23.73 32.21 15.96
N VAL A 171 23.80 30.95 15.57
CA VAL A 171 24.14 30.55 14.21
C VAL A 171 22.87 30.63 13.37
N ALA A 172 22.72 31.71 12.66
CA ALA A 172 21.60 31.93 11.77
C ALA A 172 21.91 31.38 10.38
N GLY A 173 21.00 30.55 9.86
CA GLY A 173 20.83 30.40 8.43
C GLY A 173 21.83 29.49 7.73
N GLU A 174 21.88 28.21 8.07
CA GLU A 174 22.45 27.26 7.12
C GLU A 174 21.57 27.20 5.84
N ALA A 175 22.23 27.27 4.68
CA ALA A 175 21.57 27.15 3.41
C ALA A 175 20.78 25.84 3.33
N ALA A 176 19.55 25.92 2.84
CA ALA A 176 18.70 24.73 2.67
C ALA A 176 19.44 23.67 1.83
N LYS A 177 19.58 22.48 2.36
CA LYS A 177 20.15 21.34 1.62
C LYS A 177 19.07 20.42 1.15
N ASN A 178 19.11 20.14 -0.14
CA ASN A 178 18.20 19.21 -0.79
C ASN A 178 18.92 17.87 -0.97
N ARG A 179 18.22 16.78 -0.72
CA ARG A 179 18.79 15.43 -0.88
C ARG A 179 17.77 14.45 -1.46
N TRP A 180 18.24 13.62 -2.37
CA TRP A 180 17.51 12.45 -2.83
C TRP A 180 17.90 11.24 -1.98
N ASN A 181 16.91 10.54 -1.50
CA ASN A 181 17.09 9.32 -0.71
C ASN A 181 16.19 8.21 -1.24
N PHE A 182 16.59 6.98 -0.98
CA PHE A 182 15.69 5.85 -1.10
C PHE A 182 14.59 5.95 -0.05
N ALA A 183 13.35 5.69 -0.47
CA ALA A 183 12.20 5.65 0.41
C ALA A 183 11.47 4.31 0.28
N TRP A 184 10.93 3.84 1.40
CA TRP A 184 10.07 2.67 1.41
C TRP A 184 8.90 2.88 2.37
N ALA A 185 7.79 2.17 2.11
CA ALA A 185 6.60 2.29 2.92
C ALA A 185 5.94 0.92 3.15
N GLY A 186 5.35 0.74 4.33
CA GLY A 186 4.42 -0.32 4.64
C GLY A 186 3.04 0.26 4.88
N MET A 187 2.00 -0.38 4.36
CA MET A 187 0.64 0.16 4.33
C MET A 187 -0.39 -0.89 4.71
N ALA A 188 -1.45 -0.45 5.40
CA ALA A 188 -2.64 -1.25 5.66
C ALA A 188 -3.87 -0.35 5.70
N GLY A 189 -5.01 -0.85 5.26
CA GLY A 189 -6.22 -0.04 5.26
C GLY A 189 -7.45 -0.80 4.83
N VAL A 190 -8.53 -0.06 4.64
CA VAL A 190 -9.83 -0.57 4.22
C VAL A 190 -10.38 0.34 3.14
N ALA A 191 -10.84 -0.26 2.06
CA ALA A 191 -11.56 0.41 0.99
C ALA A 191 -13.05 0.09 1.03
N ALA A 192 -13.89 1.05 0.68
CA ALA A 192 -15.33 0.86 0.56
C ALA A 192 -15.86 1.59 -0.69
N PRO A 193 -16.77 1.00 -1.47
CA PRO A 193 -17.38 1.66 -2.61
C PRO A 193 -18.40 2.72 -2.14
N ILE A 194 -18.31 3.91 -2.71
CA ILE A 194 -19.23 5.02 -2.48
C ILE A 194 -20.10 5.33 -3.72
N ALA A 195 -19.60 4.97 -4.90
CA ALA A 195 -20.33 5.09 -6.17
C ALA A 195 -19.92 3.95 -7.11
N HIS A 196 -20.51 3.88 -8.31
CA HIS A 196 -20.26 2.82 -9.30
C HIS A 196 -18.78 2.66 -9.65
N ASN A 197 -18.05 3.76 -9.71
CA ASN A 197 -16.66 3.81 -10.13
C ASN A 197 -15.77 4.49 -9.09
N MET A 198 -16.26 4.74 -7.87
CA MET A 198 -15.54 5.43 -6.81
C MET A 198 -15.50 4.63 -5.53
N LEU A 199 -14.31 4.54 -4.96
CA LEU A 199 -14.06 3.96 -3.63
C LEU A 199 -13.44 5.02 -2.72
N ILE A 200 -13.81 4.96 -1.45
CA ILE A 200 -13.09 5.65 -0.38
C ILE A 200 -12.13 4.67 0.27
N ASP A 201 -10.91 5.13 0.53
CA ASP A 201 -9.88 4.39 1.24
C ASP A 201 -9.58 5.08 2.57
N VAL A 202 -9.52 4.32 3.65
CA VAL A 202 -8.99 4.77 4.94
C VAL A 202 -7.84 3.86 5.30
N GLY A 203 -6.67 4.43 5.50
CA GLY A 203 -5.47 3.63 5.68
C GLY A 203 -4.42 4.26 6.58
N TYR A 204 -3.54 3.41 7.04
CA TYR A 204 -2.32 3.75 7.74
C TYR A 204 -1.13 3.44 6.85
N ARG A 205 -0.12 4.34 6.88
CA ARG A 205 1.17 4.16 6.21
C ARG A 205 2.30 4.45 7.18
N TYR A 206 3.27 3.57 7.24
CA TYR A 206 4.61 3.85 7.76
C TYR A 206 5.51 4.18 6.57
N LEU A 207 6.09 5.36 6.55
CA LEU A 207 7.00 5.84 5.50
C LEU A 207 8.38 6.07 6.10
N ASN A 208 9.42 5.49 5.53
CA ASN A 208 10.82 5.75 5.88
C ASN A 208 11.52 6.40 4.68
N ILE A 209 12.17 7.53 4.91
CA ILE A 209 12.90 8.28 3.88
C ILE A 209 14.43 8.27 4.10
N GLY A 210 14.88 7.39 4.98
CA GLY A 210 16.32 7.18 5.24
C GLY A 210 16.96 8.30 6.05
N ASN A 211 18.24 8.56 5.79
CA ASN A 211 19.03 9.53 6.54
C ASN A 211 19.05 10.88 5.82
N LEU A 212 18.85 11.94 6.57
CA LEU A 212 18.95 13.31 6.10
C LEU A 212 20.18 13.97 6.73
N SER A 213 20.80 14.91 6.02
CA SER A 213 21.94 15.66 6.55
C SER A 213 21.76 17.12 6.25
N THR A 214 22.10 17.99 7.19
CA THR A 214 22.23 19.43 6.97
C THR A 214 23.45 19.75 6.10
N GLY A 215 23.57 20.99 5.63
CA GLY A 215 24.73 21.45 4.89
C GLY A 215 26.02 21.39 5.71
N SER A 216 27.17 21.36 5.02
CA SER A 216 28.50 21.27 5.61
C SER A 216 29.18 22.64 5.74
N ASP A 217 28.40 23.71 5.91
CA ASP A 217 29.00 25.06 5.96
C ASP A 217 29.44 25.36 7.38
N ALA A 218 30.65 25.80 7.58
CA ALA A 218 31.35 26.32 8.77
C ALA A 218 31.09 25.68 10.16
N PHE A 219 29.97 24.96 10.31
CA PHE A 219 29.57 24.22 11.49
C PHE A 219 29.33 22.74 11.11
N ALA A 220 29.58 21.86 12.05
CA ALA A 220 29.51 20.42 11.84
C ALA A 220 28.14 19.98 11.28
N ALA A 221 28.16 19.38 10.11
CA ALA A 221 26.95 18.80 9.51
C ALA A 221 26.23 17.87 10.49
N THR A 222 24.95 18.10 10.70
CA THR A 222 24.11 17.20 11.51
C THR A 222 23.43 16.18 10.60
N THR A 223 23.60 14.91 10.92
CA THR A 223 22.93 13.81 10.21
C THR A 223 21.78 13.28 11.04
N PHE A 224 20.57 13.38 10.51
CA PHE A 224 19.36 12.79 11.07
C PHE A 224 19.25 11.35 10.59
N LYS A 225 19.24 10.39 11.51
CA LYS A 225 19.16 8.96 11.19
C LYS A 225 17.73 8.46 11.20
N ASN A 226 17.42 7.58 10.25
CA ASN A 226 16.14 6.87 10.17
C ASN A 226 14.94 7.82 10.27
N VAL A 227 14.89 8.82 9.42
CA VAL A 227 13.74 9.72 9.36
C VAL A 227 12.55 8.97 8.78
N ALA A 228 11.49 8.88 9.56
CA ALA A 228 10.28 8.16 9.21
C ALA A 228 9.04 8.94 9.64
N ALA A 229 7.87 8.50 9.19
CA ALA A 229 6.59 9.05 9.60
C ALA A 229 5.53 7.97 9.70
N HIS A 230 4.65 8.10 10.68
CA HIS A 230 3.36 7.43 10.72
C HIS A 230 2.33 8.34 10.07
N GLU A 231 1.50 7.82 9.22
CA GLU A 231 0.48 8.58 8.52
C GLU A 231 -0.89 7.90 8.61
N LEU A 232 -1.91 8.68 8.91
CA LEU A 232 -3.30 8.31 8.70
C LEU A 232 -3.81 9.02 7.47
N ARG A 233 -4.41 8.27 6.55
CA ARG A 233 -4.79 8.76 5.22
C ARG A 233 -6.25 8.44 4.91
N VAL A 234 -6.90 9.38 4.25
CA VAL A 234 -8.21 9.18 3.62
C VAL A 234 -8.04 9.51 2.15
N GLY A 235 -8.44 8.59 1.30
CA GLY A 235 -8.27 8.70 -0.15
C GLY A 235 -9.56 8.42 -0.90
N LEU A 236 -9.62 8.98 -2.09
CA LEU A 236 -10.62 8.64 -3.11
C LEU A 236 -9.91 7.95 -4.26
N ARG A 237 -10.51 6.85 -4.73
CA ARG A 237 -10.05 6.10 -5.90
C ARG A 237 -11.15 6.06 -6.93
N TRP A 238 -10.84 6.51 -8.12
CA TRP A 238 -11.74 6.51 -9.27
C TRP A 238 -11.27 5.51 -10.30
N SER A 239 -12.08 4.49 -10.58
CA SER A 239 -11.84 3.48 -11.62
C SER A 239 -12.46 3.92 -12.94
N PHE A 240 -11.74 3.72 -14.04
CA PHE A 240 -12.25 4.04 -15.38
C PHE A 240 -13.23 2.99 -15.91
N ASP A 241 -13.16 1.76 -15.38
CA ASP A 241 -14.09 0.69 -15.70
C ASP A 241 -15.22 0.63 -14.67
N ASP A 242 -16.44 0.31 -15.14
CA ASP A 242 -17.59 0.09 -14.26
C ASP A 242 -17.27 -1.03 -13.26
N LEU A 243 -17.36 -0.73 -11.98
CA LEU A 243 -17.30 -1.72 -10.91
C LEU A 243 -18.57 -2.59 -11.01
N ARG A 244 -18.53 -3.65 -11.80
CA ARG A 244 -19.66 -4.58 -11.92
C ARG A 244 -19.75 -5.39 -10.63
N TYR A 245 -20.73 -5.04 -9.81
CA TYR A 245 -21.19 -5.90 -8.74
C TYR A 245 -21.91 -7.10 -9.38
N THR A 246 -21.26 -8.24 -9.46
CA THR A 246 -21.99 -9.51 -9.68
C THR A 246 -22.80 -9.79 -8.40
N ARG A 247 -24.13 -9.67 -8.55
CA ARG A 247 -25.11 -10.04 -7.51
C ARG A 247 -25.10 -11.54 -7.24
#